data_41fe1748d17f1c1326b5ba0a36a677d1
#
_entry.id   41fe1748d17f1c1326b5ba0a36a677d1
#
_cell.length_a   1.000
_cell.length_b   1.000
_cell.length_c   1.000
_cell.angle_alpha   90.00
_cell.angle_beta   90.00
_cell.angle_gamma   90.00
#
_symmetry.space_group_name_H-M   'P 1'
#
loop_
_entity.id
_entity.type
_entity.pdbx_description
1 polymer ?
#
loop_
_entity_poly.entity_id
_entity_poly.type
_entity_poly.pdbx_seq_one_letter_code
_entity_poly.pdbx_strand_id
1 'polypeptide(L)'
;MTIILFLIILAVLVFVHELGHFTSAKLFGIRVDEFAVGFPPKIFSWQKGETKYSLNLIPFGGYVKIFGEDPDSNSISGPDSARSIVNVSKWKQIVVLLSGIFLNIIFAWILISISFNIGMLTSVSDSYTGKIKDAGVVIIAVNKNSPAAQAGLKEGDFITNISSEEATVENPNIVDVQKVIASSSSVINIGIRRGTSTNNIEVFPTKGISSEKQSIGIAMDFAGTLKLGFFSSFWEGAKLTVLETKTVTIGMWKFISGAFGGDKSLISQISGPIGIAGMVGEAERLGISYLFGFIALISIILQF
;
A
#
# COMPACT_ATOMS: atom_id res chain seq x y z
N MET A 1 -4.10 10.51 15.04
CA MET A 1 -2.76 10.25 14.46
C MET A 1 -2.83 9.72 13.04
N THR A 2 -3.68 8.76 12.74
CA THR A 2 -3.81 8.10 11.42
C THR A 2 -3.99 9.06 10.23
N ILE A 3 -4.83 10.10 10.37
CA ILE A 3 -5.04 11.10 9.29
C ILE A 3 -3.74 11.87 9.01
N ILE A 4 -3.00 12.26 10.04
CA ILE A 4 -1.73 12.98 9.87
C ILE A 4 -0.70 12.09 9.20
N LEU A 5 -0.61 10.82 9.60
CA LEU A 5 0.26 9.84 8.97
C LEU A 5 -0.10 9.65 7.48
N PHE A 6 -1.40 9.50 7.18
CA PHE A 6 -1.87 9.41 5.80
C PHE A 6 -1.46 10.63 4.96
N LEU A 7 -1.62 11.84 5.51
CA LEU A 7 -1.23 13.08 4.82
C LEU A 7 0.28 13.15 4.55
N ILE A 8 1.09 12.74 5.52
CA ILE A 8 2.55 12.66 5.34
C ILE A 8 2.90 11.66 4.24
N ILE A 9 2.30 10.48 4.26
CA ILE A 9 2.52 9.45 3.23
C ILE A 9 2.15 9.99 1.85
N LEU A 10 0.98 10.59 1.72
CA LEU A 10 0.52 11.18 0.46
C LEU A 10 1.48 12.28 -0.03
N ALA A 11 1.91 13.17 0.87
CA ALA A 11 2.87 14.21 0.54
C ALA A 11 4.20 13.64 0.04
N VAL A 12 4.71 12.58 0.68
CA VAL A 12 5.94 11.89 0.24
C VAL A 12 5.76 11.24 -1.12
N LEU A 13 4.65 10.56 -1.35
CA LEU A 13 4.37 9.88 -2.63
C LEU A 13 4.28 10.87 -3.79
N VAL A 14 3.55 11.96 -3.59
CA VAL A 14 3.46 13.02 -4.61
C VAL A 14 4.82 13.72 -4.79
N PHE A 15 5.54 14.01 -3.71
CA PHE A 15 6.88 14.57 -3.82
C PHE A 15 7.81 13.70 -4.67
N VAL A 16 7.79 12.38 -4.49
CA VAL A 16 8.58 11.44 -5.30
C VAL A 16 8.15 11.48 -6.77
N HIS A 17 6.84 11.53 -7.03
CA HIS A 17 6.29 11.68 -8.37
C HIS A 17 6.79 12.94 -9.07
N GLU A 18 6.62 14.09 -8.42
CA GLU A 18 7.04 15.41 -8.93
C GLU A 18 8.56 15.49 -9.12
N LEU A 19 9.32 14.84 -8.23
CA LEU A 19 10.77 14.75 -8.35
C LEU A 19 11.20 14.01 -9.64
N GLY A 20 10.41 13.06 -10.12
CA GLY A 20 10.61 12.40 -11.40
C GLY A 20 10.54 13.39 -12.56
N HIS A 21 9.47 14.16 -12.66
CA HIS A 21 9.27 15.19 -13.67
C HIS A 21 10.37 16.26 -13.62
N PHE A 22 10.65 16.74 -12.42
CA PHE A 22 11.69 17.73 -12.18
C PHE A 22 13.06 17.26 -12.67
N THR A 23 13.46 16.05 -12.24
CA THR A 23 14.79 15.52 -12.54
C THR A 23 14.97 15.29 -14.04
N SER A 24 13.98 14.69 -14.70
CA SER A 24 14.03 14.41 -16.14
C SER A 24 14.02 15.69 -16.98
N ALA A 25 13.18 16.68 -16.60
CA ALA A 25 13.17 17.99 -17.27
C ALA A 25 14.55 18.67 -17.18
N LYS A 26 15.17 18.70 -15.98
CA LYS A 26 16.51 19.25 -15.80
C LYS A 26 17.59 18.50 -16.56
N LEU A 27 17.54 17.16 -16.59
CA LEU A 27 18.50 16.34 -17.35
C LEU A 27 18.44 16.61 -18.87
N PHE A 28 17.26 16.93 -19.39
CA PHE A 28 17.08 17.29 -20.80
C PHE A 28 17.29 18.76 -21.11
N GLY A 29 17.70 19.57 -20.11
CA GLY A 29 17.91 21.01 -20.28
C GLY A 29 16.63 21.82 -20.41
N ILE A 30 15.47 21.23 -20.09
CA ILE A 30 14.19 21.92 -20.07
C ILE A 30 14.15 22.83 -18.83
N ARG A 31 13.69 24.07 -19.00
CA ARG A 31 13.56 25.02 -17.90
C ARG A 31 12.43 24.62 -16.98
N VAL A 32 12.68 24.63 -15.69
CA VAL A 32 11.67 24.44 -14.64
C VAL A 32 11.56 25.73 -13.84
N ASP A 33 10.37 26.31 -13.87
CA ASP A 33 10.10 27.60 -13.23
C ASP A 33 9.87 27.45 -11.73
N GLU A 34 9.10 26.44 -11.30
CA GLU A 34 8.81 26.20 -9.89
C GLU A 34 8.74 24.71 -9.58
N PHE A 35 9.29 24.33 -8.42
CA PHE A 35 9.11 23.03 -7.79
C PHE A 35 8.46 23.25 -6.43
N ALA A 36 7.26 22.77 -6.21
CA ALA A 36 6.48 23.04 -5.03
C ALA A 36 6.02 21.79 -4.32
N VAL A 37 6.14 21.75 -3.00
CA VAL A 37 5.56 20.76 -2.11
C VAL A 37 4.31 21.35 -1.48
N GLY A 38 3.17 20.67 -1.62
CA GLY A 38 1.87 21.16 -1.18
C GLY A 38 1.21 22.13 -2.16
N PHE A 39 -0.06 22.50 -1.87
CA PHE A 39 -0.82 23.50 -2.59
C PHE A 39 -0.93 24.82 -1.81
N PRO A 40 -1.11 25.96 -2.50
CA PRO A 40 -1.26 27.26 -1.87
C PRO A 40 -2.28 27.28 -0.71
N PRO A 41 -2.11 28.18 0.25
CA PRO A 41 -1.21 29.33 0.26
C PRO A 41 0.26 28.97 0.56
N LYS A 42 1.18 29.79 0.02
CA LYS A 42 2.62 29.62 0.17
C LYS A 42 3.08 30.02 1.58
N ILE A 43 3.84 29.12 2.22
CA ILE A 43 4.46 29.39 3.53
C ILE A 43 5.85 30.00 3.33
N PHE A 44 6.67 29.36 2.49
CA PHE A 44 8.06 29.73 2.26
C PHE A 44 8.48 29.43 0.83
N SER A 45 9.36 30.25 0.27
CA SER A 45 9.98 29.95 -1.01
C SER A 45 11.38 30.57 -1.12
N TRP A 46 12.25 29.90 -1.87
CA TRP A 46 13.58 30.40 -2.20
C TRP A 46 13.88 30.17 -3.67
N GLN A 47 14.77 30.98 -4.22
CA GLN A 47 15.22 30.88 -5.60
C GLN A 47 16.60 30.22 -5.62
N LYS A 48 16.80 29.19 -6.46
CA LYS A 48 18.11 28.60 -6.73
C LYS A 48 18.28 28.47 -8.24
N GLY A 49 19.15 29.32 -8.80
CA GLY A 49 19.25 29.45 -10.25
C GLY A 49 17.94 29.98 -10.85
N GLU A 50 17.44 29.30 -11.86
CA GLU A 50 16.20 29.64 -12.54
C GLU A 50 14.93 29.07 -11.89
N THR A 51 15.10 28.10 -10.98
CA THR A 51 13.97 27.39 -10.37
C THR A 51 13.63 27.99 -9.00
N LYS A 52 12.35 28.26 -8.79
CA LYS A 52 11.79 28.62 -7.49
C LYS A 52 11.35 27.36 -6.77
N TYR A 53 11.82 27.18 -5.54
CA TYR A 53 11.40 26.09 -4.66
C TYR A 53 10.40 26.63 -3.66
N SER A 54 9.24 26.00 -3.54
CA SER A 54 8.16 26.48 -2.68
C SER A 54 7.66 25.41 -1.73
N LEU A 55 7.41 25.80 -0.49
CA LEU A 55 6.69 25.00 0.49
C LEU A 55 5.35 25.68 0.76
N ASN A 56 4.28 24.96 0.55
CA ASN A 56 2.92 25.45 0.67
C ASN A 56 2.21 24.82 1.88
N LEU A 57 1.12 25.43 2.32
CA LEU A 57 0.40 25.07 3.55
C LEU A 57 -0.40 23.78 3.45
N ILE A 58 -0.97 23.50 2.29
CA ILE A 58 -1.86 22.37 2.11
C ILE A 58 -1.05 21.15 1.66
N PRO A 59 -0.82 20.13 2.51
CA PRO A 59 0.13 19.03 2.24
C PRO A 59 -0.45 17.93 1.34
N PHE A 60 -1.48 18.22 0.55
CA PHE A 60 -2.14 17.26 -0.33
C PHE A 60 -1.51 17.20 -1.71
N GLY A 61 -0.18 17.11 -1.82
CA GLY A 61 0.45 16.98 -3.11
C GLY A 61 1.63 17.92 -3.33
N GLY A 62 1.85 18.25 -4.57
CA GLY A 62 2.89 19.14 -5.05
C GLY A 62 2.69 19.43 -6.53
N TYR A 63 3.60 20.19 -7.11
CA TYR A 63 3.62 20.40 -8.55
C TYR A 63 5.01 20.82 -9.01
N VAL A 64 5.31 20.50 -10.25
CA VAL A 64 6.47 21.01 -10.99
C VAL A 64 5.95 21.86 -12.13
N LYS A 65 6.26 23.14 -12.13
CA LYS A 65 5.93 24.02 -13.25
C LYS A 65 7.02 23.96 -14.30
N ILE A 66 6.80 23.18 -15.34
CA ILE A 66 7.71 23.03 -16.47
C ILE A 66 7.43 24.15 -17.49
N PHE A 67 8.47 24.83 -17.94
CA PHE A 67 8.32 25.91 -18.92
C PHE A 67 7.75 25.42 -20.23
N GLY A 68 6.64 26.02 -20.66
CA GLY A 68 5.89 25.65 -21.85
C GLY A 68 4.90 24.50 -21.67
N GLU A 69 4.61 24.08 -20.44
CA GLU A 69 3.52 23.12 -20.15
C GLU A 69 2.16 23.74 -20.51
N ASP A 70 1.97 25.02 -20.17
CA ASP A 70 0.89 25.87 -20.71
C ASP A 70 1.49 26.78 -21.78
N PRO A 71 1.34 26.46 -23.08
CA PRO A 71 2.01 27.16 -24.14
C PRO A 71 1.55 28.63 -24.28
N ASP A 72 2.50 29.54 -24.24
CA ASP A 72 2.31 30.97 -24.54
C ASP A 72 3.29 31.45 -25.63
N SER A 73 3.20 32.70 -26.03
CA SER A 73 4.09 33.28 -27.04
C SER A 73 5.57 33.22 -26.63
N ASN A 74 5.87 33.36 -25.33
CA ASN A 74 7.23 33.32 -24.82
C ASN A 74 7.81 31.89 -24.85
N SER A 75 7.00 30.89 -24.49
CA SER A 75 7.41 29.48 -24.49
C SER A 75 7.52 28.89 -25.90
N ILE A 76 6.77 29.42 -26.87
CA ILE A 76 6.78 28.95 -28.27
C ILE A 76 7.92 29.61 -29.05
N SER A 77 8.13 30.92 -28.95
CA SER A 77 9.03 31.69 -29.80
C SER A 77 9.90 32.76 -29.08
N GLY A 78 9.84 32.82 -27.74
CA GLY A 78 10.64 33.74 -26.94
C GLY A 78 12.12 33.30 -26.83
N PRO A 79 12.95 34.12 -26.11
CA PRO A 79 14.39 33.89 -25.97
C PRO A 79 14.75 32.49 -25.41
N ASP A 80 13.94 31.93 -24.49
CA ASP A 80 14.13 30.63 -23.86
C ASP A 80 13.34 29.52 -24.55
N SER A 81 12.71 29.75 -25.70
CA SER A 81 11.84 28.81 -26.37
C SER A 81 12.52 27.47 -26.70
N ALA A 82 13.81 27.44 -26.93
CA ALA A 82 14.59 26.21 -27.14
C ALA A 82 14.59 25.29 -25.89
N ARG A 83 14.30 25.82 -24.72
CA ARG A 83 14.23 25.12 -23.43
C ARG A 83 12.80 24.85 -22.97
N SER A 84 11.82 25.16 -23.82
CA SER A 84 10.41 24.89 -23.58
C SER A 84 10.08 23.44 -23.87
N ILE A 85 9.22 22.81 -23.05
CA ILE A 85 8.82 21.42 -23.24
C ILE A 85 8.12 21.19 -24.59
N VAL A 86 7.41 22.21 -25.13
CA VAL A 86 6.72 22.07 -26.43
C VAL A 86 7.69 22.04 -27.62
N ASN A 87 8.88 22.63 -27.48
CA ASN A 87 9.86 22.75 -28.54
C ASN A 87 10.95 21.66 -28.53
N VAL A 88 11.04 20.87 -27.44
CA VAL A 88 11.95 19.72 -27.41
C VAL A 88 11.36 18.54 -28.18
N SER A 89 12.23 17.59 -28.57
CA SER A 89 11.81 16.40 -29.29
C SER A 89 10.75 15.59 -28.54
N LYS A 90 9.80 14.97 -29.27
CA LYS A 90 8.66 14.24 -28.69
C LYS A 90 9.05 13.14 -27.71
N TRP A 91 10.17 12.42 -27.98
CA TRP A 91 10.64 11.39 -27.06
C TRP A 91 11.05 11.97 -25.70
N LYS A 92 11.65 13.18 -25.66
CA LYS A 92 11.98 13.87 -24.39
C LYS A 92 10.71 14.24 -23.61
N GLN A 93 9.69 14.74 -24.33
CA GLN A 93 8.38 15.03 -23.73
C GLN A 93 7.78 13.77 -23.09
N ILE A 94 7.79 12.65 -23.81
CA ILE A 94 7.28 11.36 -23.31
C ILE A 94 8.06 10.91 -22.07
N VAL A 95 9.38 10.98 -22.09
CA VAL A 95 10.20 10.59 -20.94
C VAL A 95 9.92 11.49 -19.74
N VAL A 96 9.77 12.80 -19.91
CA VAL A 96 9.41 13.71 -18.84
C VAL A 96 8.04 13.34 -18.26
N LEU A 97 7.04 13.10 -19.09
CA LEU A 97 5.69 12.72 -18.65
C LEU A 97 5.65 11.38 -17.92
N LEU A 98 6.46 10.41 -18.32
CA LEU A 98 6.49 9.09 -17.70
C LEU A 98 7.43 9.00 -16.48
N SER A 99 8.28 9.99 -16.26
CA SER A 99 9.32 9.93 -15.23
C SER A 99 8.76 9.97 -13.80
N GLY A 100 7.62 10.61 -13.58
CA GLY A 100 6.93 10.58 -12.29
C GLY A 100 6.46 9.16 -11.94
N ILE A 101 5.83 8.49 -12.91
CA ILE A 101 5.41 7.08 -12.81
C ILE A 101 6.60 6.17 -12.51
N PHE A 102 7.67 6.34 -13.28
CA PHE A 102 8.88 5.54 -13.14
C PHE A 102 9.53 5.70 -11.77
N LEU A 103 9.59 6.92 -11.25
CA LEU A 103 10.16 7.16 -9.94
C LEU A 103 9.30 6.60 -8.81
N ASN A 104 7.97 6.62 -8.94
CA ASN A 104 7.07 5.94 -8.02
C ASN A 104 7.28 4.42 -7.98
N ILE A 105 7.52 3.79 -9.13
CA ILE A 105 7.85 2.35 -9.20
C ILE A 105 9.17 2.05 -8.49
N ILE A 106 10.21 2.87 -8.72
CA ILE A 106 11.51 2.74 -8.04
C ILE A 106 11.33 2.91 -6.53
N PHE A 107 10.54 3.88 -6.10
CA PHE A 107 10.26 4.11 -4.69
C PHE A 107 9.53 2.93 -4.04
N ALA A 108 8.53 2.37 -4.71
CA ALA A 108 7.85 1.16 -4.28
C ALA A 108 8.84 -0.01 -4.14
N TRP A 109 9.73 -0.21 -5.12
CA TRP A 109 10.78 -1.22 -5.06
C TRP A 109 11.69 -1.07 -3.83
N ILE A 110 12.13 0.15 -3.55
CA ILE A 110 12.97 0.44 -2.38
C ILE A 110 12.21 0.08 -1.09
N LEU A 111 10.95 0.51 -0.96
CA LEU A 111 10.13 0.23 0.22
C LEU A 111 9.89 -1.27 0.43
N ILE A 112 9.55 -2.01 -0.62
CA ILE A 112 9.39 -3.47 -0.56
C ILE A 112 10.70 -4.15 -0.18
N SER A 113 11.83 -3.69 -0.74
CA SER A 113 13.14 -4.23 -0.39
C SER A 113 13.51 -4.00 1.08
N ILE A 114 13.20 -2.83 1.61
CA ILE A 114 13.36 -2.52 3.04
C ILE A 114 12.43 -3.41 3.88
N SER A 115 11.18 -3.62 3.45
CA SER A 115 10.22 -4.50 4.16
C SER A 115 10.75 -5.94 4.28
N PHE A 116 11.29 -6.51 3.21
CA PHE A 116 11.92 -7.83 3.25
C PHE A 116 13.17 -7.89 4.14
N ASN A 117 13.93 -6.80 4.21
CA ASN A 117 15.12 -6.74 5.05
C ASN A 117 14.79 -6.64 6.54
N ILE A 118 13.76 -5.88 6.89
CA ILE A 118 13.25 -5.78 8.27
C ILE A 118 12.57 -7.09 8.68
N GLY A 119 11.79 -7.67 7.80
CA GLY A 119 10.96 -8.87 7.98
C GLY A 119 9.51 -8.58 7.60
N MET A 120 9.08 -9.12 6.47
CA MET A 120 7.74 -8.95 5.92
C MET A 120 6.89 -10.16 6.25
N LEU A 121 5.65 -9.93 6.71
CA LEU A 121 4.66 -11.00 6.85
C LEU A 121 4.28 -11.48 5.45
N THR A 122 4.42 -12.78 5.19
CA THR A 122 4.11 -13.39 3.90
C THR A 122 3.50 -14.77 4.11
N SER A 123 2.59 -15.16 3.20
CA SER A 123 2.06 -16.53 3.17
C SER A 123 3.19 -17.53 2.95
N VAL A 124 3.09 -18.67 3.63
CA VAL A 124 4.06 -19.75 3.43
C VAL A 124 3.82 -20.38 2.07
N SER A 125 4.76 -20.22 1.17
CA SER A 125 4.78 -20.82 -0.15
C SER A 125 6.05 -21.65 -0.34
N ASP A 126 6.02 -22.59 -1.29
CA ASP A 126 7.16 -23.46 -1.59
C ASP A 126 8.44 -22.68 -1.94
N SER A 127 8.28 -21.49 -2.53
CA SER A 127 9.40 -20.62 -2.93
C SER A 127 10.24 -20.12 -1.77
N TYR A 128 9.68 -20.07 -0.56
CA TYR A 128 10.33 -19.53 0.64
C TYR A 128 10.42 -20.53 1.79
N THR A 129 10.14 -21.81 1.49
CA THR A 129 10.23 -22.88 2.50
C THR A 129 11.62 -22.87 3.19
N GLY A 130 11.62 -22.87 4.51
CA GLY A 130 12.84 -22.82 5.33
C GLY A 130 13.43 -21.43 5.57
N LYS A 131 12.93 -20.37 4.91
CA LYS A 131 13.32 -18.97 5.15
C LYS A 131 12.33 -18.18 5.99
N ILE A 132 11.10 -18.71 6.12
CA ILE A 132 10.02 -18.09 6.91
C ILE A 132 10.18 -18.52 8.37
N LYS A 133 10.16 -17.55 9.27
CA LYS A 133 10.22 -17.75 10.72
C LYS A 133 8.84 -17.49 11.33
N ASP A 134 8.62 -18.11 12.49
CA ASP A 134 7.41 -17.92 13.28
C ASP A 134 6.11 -18.12 12.48
N ALA A 135 6.12 -19.11 11.56
CA ALA A 135 4.97 -19.43 10.74
C ALA A 135 3.82 -19.99 11.60
N GLY A 136 2.62 -19.50 11.33
CA GLY A 136 1.41 -19.92 12.04
C GLY A 136 0.15 -19.42 11.35
N VAL A 137 -1.00 -19.74 11.90
CA VAL A 137 -2.29 -19.24 11.40
C VAL A 137 -2.44 -17.78 11.79
N VAL A 138 -2.62 -16.93 10.80
CA VAL A 138 -2.85 -15.49 10.97
C VAL A 138 -4.26 -15.12 10.48
N ILE A 139 -4.93 -14.25 11.21
CA ILE A 139 -6.21 -13.68 10.81
C ILE A 139 -5.93 -12.59 9.77
N ILE A 140 -6.40 -12.79 8.52
CA ILE A 140 -6.21 -11.85 7.41
C ILE A 140 -7.40 -10.92 7.19
N ALA A 141 -8.59 -11.29 7.67
CA ALA A 141 -9.76 -10.43 7.68
C ALA A 141 -10.73 -10.81 8.80
N VAL A 142 -11.43 -9.82 9.33
CA VAL A 142 -12.50 -9.97 10.32
C VAL A 142 -13.77 -9.32 9.79
N ASN A 143 -14.84 -10.11 9.60
CA ASN A 143 -16.11 -9.60 9.11
C ASN A 143 -16.73 -8.62 10.12
N LYS A 144 -17.18 -7.46 9.63
CA LYS A 144 -17.91 -6.49 10.45
C LYS A 144 -19.16 -7.15 11.05
N ASN A 145 -19.44 -6.83 12.32
CA ASN A 145 -20.57 -7.37 13.09
C ASN A 145 -20.52 -8.89 13.33
N SER A 146 -19.42 -9.56 13.09
CA SER A 146 -19.23 -10.98 13.40
C SER A 146 -18.92 -11.21 14.89
N PRO A 147 -19.08 -12.44 15.39
CA PRO A 147 -18.65 -12.81 16.75
C PRO A 147 -17.18 -12.49 17.01
N ALA A 148 -16.31 -12.72 16.03
CA ALA A 148 -14.89 -12.40 16.12
C ALA A 148 -14.64 -10.90 16.30
N ALA A 149 -15.36 -10.05 15.55
CA ALA A 149 -15.26 -8.59 15.69
C ALA A 149 -15.76 -8.11 17.06
N GLN A 150 -16.87 -8.67 17.54
CA GLN A 150 -17.44 -8.33 18.86
C GLN A 150 -16.51 -8.77 20.01
N ALA A 151 -15.84 -9.90 19.86
CA ALA A 151 -14.87 -10.41 20.83
C ALA A 151 -13.53 -9.64 20.80
N GLY A 152 -13.28 -8.81 19.77
CA GLY A 152 -12.06 -8.00 19.65
C GLY A 152 -10.89 -8.69 18.96
N LEU A 153 -11.15 -9.75 18.19
CA LEU A 153 -10.18 -10.30 17.23
C LEU A 153 -9.92 -9.27 16.12
N LYS A 154 -8.68 -9.20 15.66
CA LYS A 154 -8.24 -8.25 14.64
C LYS A 154 -7.40 -8.91 13.56
N GLU A 155 -7.32 -8.25 12.44
CA GLU A 155 -6.38 -8.58 11.38
C GLU A 155 -4.94 -8.50 11.90
N GLY A 156 -4.10 -9.45 11.50
CA GLY A 156 -2.73 -9.59 11.97
C GLY A 156 -2.56 -10.37 13.29
N ASP A 157 -3.64 -10.82 13.93
CA ASP A 157 -3.55 -11.72 15.08
C ASP A 157 -3.07 -13.11 14.65
N PHE A 158 -2.00 -13.60 15.27
CA PHE A 158 -1.56 -14.99 15.12
C PHE A 158 -2.27 -15.86 16.14
N ILE A 159 -2.91 -16.95 15.69
CA ILE A 159 -3.55 -17.92 16.57
C ILE A 159 -2.48 -18.85 17.13
N THR A 160 -2.25 -18.79 18.43
CA THR A 160 -1.26 -19.64 19.13
C THR A 160 -1.87 -20.92 19.67
N ASN A 161 -3.11 -20.87 20.11
CA ASN A 161 -3.89 -22.02 20.53
C ASN A 161 -5.37 -21.77 20.30
N ILE A 162 -6.14 -22.83 20.25
CA ILE A 162 -7.60 -22.79 20.23
C ILE A 162 -8.13 -23.92 21.10
N SER A 163 -9.08 -23.60 22.00
CA SER A 163 -9.69 -24.57 22.88
C SER A 163 -11.21 -24.40 22.96
N SER A 164 -11.87 -25.54 23.02
CA SER A 164 -13.30 -25.69 23.30
C SER A 164 -13.48 -26.68 24.44
N GLU A 165 -14.73 -26.96 24.85
CA GLU A 165 -15.02 -28.00 25.84
C GLU A 165 -14.53 -29.39 25.41
N GLU A 166 -14.46 -29.64 24.09
CA GLU A 166 -14.15 -30.98 23.53
C GLU A 166 -12.70 -31.15 23.13
N ALA A 167 -11.99 -30.05 22.81
CA ALA A 167 -10.64 -30.11 22.25
C ALA A 167 -9.82 -28.89 22.54
N THR A 168 -8.52 -29.10 22.77
CA THR A 168 -7.50 -28.02 22.84
C THR A 168 -6.39 -28.35 21.84
N VAL A 169 -6.03 -27.38 20.99
CA VAL A 169 -4.99 -27.54 19.98
C VAL A 169 -4.00 -26.39 20.13
N GLU A 170 -2.76 -26.75 20.40
CA GLU A 170 -1.62 -25.82 20.43
C GLU A 170 -1.00 -25.71 19.04
N ASN A 171 -0.60 -24.49 18.66
CA ASN A 171 -0.03 -24.18 17.34
C ASN A 171 -0.86 -24.79 16.19
N PRO A 172 -2.16 -24.47 16.11
CA PRO A 172 -3.07 -25.10 15.17
C PRO A 172 -2.71 -24.74 13.72
N ASN A 173 -3.02 -25.62 12.80
CA ASN A 173 -3.12 -25.27 11.38
C ASN A 173 -4.54 -24.75 11.05
N ILE A 174 -4.74 -24.26 9.81
CA ILE A 174 -6.05 -23.69 9.40
C ILE A 174 -7.19 -24.69 9.54
N VAL A 175 -6.92 -25.98 9.20
CA VAL A 175 -7.93 -27.04 9.27
C VAL A 175 -8.32 -27.33 10.71
N ASP A 176 -7.35 -27.32 11.63
CA ASP A 176 -7.60 -27.52 13.06
C ASP A 176 -8.49 -26.40 13.61
N VAL A 177 -8.17 -25.12 13.30
CA VAL A 177 -8.99 -23.98 13.71
C VAL A 177 -10.41 -24.10 13.17
N GLN A 178 -10.56 -24.40 11.89
CA GLN A 178 -11.87 -24.55 11.25
C GLN A 178 -12.67 -25.71 11.89
N LYS A 179 -12.01 -26.83 12.20
CA LYS A 179 -12.65 -28.00 12.81
C LYS A 179 -13.16 -27.69 14.20
N VAL A 180 -12.34 -27.07 15.06
CA VAL A 180 -12.76 -26.69 16.43
C VAL A 180 -13.91 -25.69 16.38
N ILE A 181 -13.86 -24.67 15.52
CA ILE A 181 -14.96 -23.71 15.37
C ILE A 181 -16.24 -24.40 14.88
N ALA A 182 -16.15 -25.27 13.88
CA ALA A 182 -17.31 -25.92 13.27
C ALA A 182 -18.00 -26.92 14.19
N SER A 183 -17.25 -27.58 15.10
CA SER A 183 -17.78 -28.56 16.04
C SER A 183 -18.33 -27.93 17.33
N SER A 184 -17.92 -26.72 17.66
CA SER A 184 -18.27 -26.11 18.94
C SER A 184 -19.61 -25.41 18.92
N SER A 185 -20.45 -25.74 19.90
CA SER A 185 -21.73 -25.04 20.18
C SER A 185 -21.66 -24.16 21.42
N SER A 186 -20.52 -24.10 22.10
CA SER A 186 -20.22 -23.31 23.28
C SER A 186 -19.11 -22.29 23.01
N VAL A 187 -18.72 -21.54 24.02
CA VAL A 187 -17.62 -20.57 23.98
C VAL A 187 -16.31 -21.24 23.60
N ILE A 188 -15.58 -20.65 22.68
CA ILE A 188 -14.24 -21.05 22.27
C ILE A 188 -13.24 -20.04 22.82
N ASN A 189 -12.17 -20.52 23.43
CA ASN A 189 -11.02 -19.70 23.83
C ASN A 189 -9.97 -19.75 22.74
N ILE A 190 -9.59 -18.57 22.21
CA ILE A 190 -8.58 -18.40 21.18
C ILE A 190 -7.42 -17.64 21.78
N GLY A 191 -6.27 -18.30 21.93
CA GLY A 191 -5.02 -17.65 22.27
C GLY A 191 -4.46 -16.97 21.04
N ILE A 192 -4.17 -15.70 21.16
CA ILE A 192 -3.60 -14.90 20.06
C ILE A 192 -2.29 -14.24 20.48
N ARG A 193 -1.41 -14.06 19.50
CA ARG A 193 -0.25 -13.17 19.58
C ARG A 193 -0.48 -11.97 18.68
N ARG A 194 -0.54 -10.78 19.28
CA ARG A 194 -0.70 -9.49 18.61
C ARG A 194 0.56 -8.65 18.84
N GLY A 195 1.43 -8.57 17.83
CA GLY A 195 2.76 -8.01 18.00
C GLY A 195 3.58 -8.82 19.00
N THR A 196 3.98 -8.20 20.10
CA THR A 196 4.74 -8.86 21.21
C THR A 196 3.84 -9.35 22.35
N SER A 197 2.56 -9.04 22.33
CA SER A 197 1.62 -9.38 23.40
C SER A 197 0.83 -10.65 23.07
N THR A 198 0.65 -11.51 24.06
CA THR A 198 -0.24 -12.68 23.99
C THR A 198 -1.49 -12.42 24.80
N ASN A 199 -2.64 -12.76 24.23
CA ASN A 199 -3.95 -12.59 24.88
C ASN A 199 -4.82 -13.82 24.60
N ASN A 200 -5.75 -14.11 25.48
CA ASN A 200 -6.80 -15.09 25.26
C ASN A 200 -8.13 -14.35 25.03
N ILE A 201 -8.84 -14.73 23.99
CA ILE A 201 -10.10 -14.11 23.57
C ILE A 201 -11.18 -15.18 23.52
N GLU A 202 -12.27 -14.93 24.22
CA GLU A 202 -13.45 -15.78 24.21
C GLU A 202 -14.39 -15.37 23.08
N VAL A 203 -14.75 -16.34 22.25
CA VAL A 203 -15.63 -16.11 21.09
C VAL A 203 -16.75 -17.14 21.11
N PHE A 204 -17.97 -16.69 20.87
CA PHE A 204 -19.13 -17.56 20.72
C PHE A 204 -19.45 -17.75 19.23
N PRO A 205 -19.26 -18.98 18.68
CA PRO A 205 -19.55 -19.24 17.27
C PRO A 205 -21.05 -19.13 16.97
N THR A 206 -21.40 -18.64 15.77
CA THR A 206 -22.78 -18.55 15.31
C THR A 206 -22.97 -19.19 13.95
N LYS A 207 -24.18 -19.71 13.68
CA LYS A 207 -24.56 -20.23 12.37
C LYS A 207 -24.95 -19.09 11.42
N GLY A 208 -24.80 -19.30 10.12
CA GLY A 208 -25.38 -18.40 9.12
C GLY A 208 -24.48 -17.27 8.62
N ILE A 209 -23.20 -17.18 9.05
CA ILE A 209 -22.28 -16.13 8.55
C ILE A 209 -21.76 -16.46 7.15
N SER A 210 -21.42 -17.72 6.89
CA SER A 210 -20.90 -18.17 5.58
C SER A 210 -21.41 -19.54 5.14
N SER A 211 -22.08 -20.28 6.03
CA SER A 211 -22.66 -21.63 5.76
C SER A 211 -23.60 -22.01 6.89
N GLU A 212 -24.25 -23.22 6.80
CA GLU A 212 -25.01 -23.81 7.90
C GLU A 212 -24.13 -24.24 9.09
N LYS A 213 -22.80 -24.23 8.93
CA LYS A 213 -21.83 -24.58 9.98
C LYS A 213 -21.59 -23.41 10.93
N GLN A 214 -21.12 -23.73 12.13
CA GLN A 214 -20.67 -22.74 13.11
C GLN A 214 -19.47 -21.96 12.52
N SER A 215 -19.48 -20.64 12.72
CA SER A 215 -18.47 -19.72 12.22
C SER A 215 -18.32 -18.53 13.18
N ILE A 216 -17.16 -17.94 13.19
CA ILE A 216 -16.88 -16.70 13.95
C ILE A 216 -16.66 -15.49 13.06
N GLY A 217 -16.61 -15.68 11.73
CA GLY A 217 -16.48 -14.60 10.76
C GLY A 217 -15.07 -14.06 10.59
N ILE A 218 -14.07 -14.95 10.51
CA ILE A 218 -12.68 -14.62 10.18
C ILE A 218 -12.25 -15.29 8.87
N ALA A 219 -11.35 -14.64 8.13
CA ALA A 219 -10.52 -15.27 7.11
C ALA A 219 -9.11 -15.48 7.67
N MET A 220 -8.50 -16.59 7.33
CA MET A 220 -7.20 -17.00 7.87
C MET A 220 -6.27 -17.42 6.75
N ASP A 221 -4.97 -17.22 6.97
CA ASP A 221 -3.90 -17.74 6.12
C ASP A 221 -2.80 -18.35 7.00
N PHE A 222 -1.97 -19.22 6.41
CA PHE A 222 -0.77 -19.73 7.08
C PHE A 222 0.42 -18.89 6.63
N ALA A 223 0.85 -17.98 7.49
CA ALA A 223 1.85 -16.96 7.18
C ALA A 223 2.94 -16.91 8.25
N GLY A 224 4.06 -16.31 7.89
CA GLY A 224 5.15 -16.07 8.83
C GLY A 224 6.03 -14.91 8.37
N THR A 225 7.05 -14.62 9.14
CA THR A 225 7.96 -13.51 8.86
C THR A 225 9.08 -13.97 7.92
N LEU A 226 9.10 -13.43 6.71
CA LEU A 226 10.19 -13.60 5.76
C LEU A 226 11.19 -12.46 5.94
N LYS A 227 12.37 -12.78 6.46
CA LYS A 227 13.50 -11.83 6.57
C LYS A 227 14.62 -12.25 5.66
N LEU A 228 15.01 -11.36 4.75
CA LEU A 228 16.04 -11.59 3.75
C LEU A 228 17.28 -10.71 4.01
N GLY A 229 18.45 -11.19 3.58
CA GLY A 229 19.65 -10.36 3.53
C GLY A 229 19.54 -9.26 2.47
N PHE A 230 20.37 -8.21 2.59
CA PHE A 230 20.31 -7.00 1.77
C PHE A 230 20.17 -7.27 0.26
N PHE A 231 21.07 -8.04 -0.35
CA PHE A 231 21.02 -8.33 -1.79
C PHE A 231 19.79 -9.16 -2.19
N SER A 232 19.42 -10.13 -1.36
CA SER A 232 18.23 -10.94 -1.62
C SER A 232 16.94 -10.11 -1.49
N SER A 233 16.88 -9.20 -0.51
CA SER A 233 15.74 -8.28 -0.34
C SER A 233 15.57 -7.38 -1.55
N PHE A 234 16.68 -6.86 -2.10
CA PHE A 234 16.67 -5.97 -3.26
C PHE A 234 16.19 -6.71 -4.52
N TRP A 235 16.63 -7.95 -4.73
CA TRP A 235 16.20 -8.76 -5.87
C TRP A 235 14.76 -9.25 -5.77
N GLU A 236 14.37 -9.80 -4.62
CA GLU A 236 12.98 -10.24 -4.40
C GLU A 236 12.02 -9.05 -4.35
N GLY A 237 12.46 -7.90 -3.84
CA GLY A 237 11.74 -6.64 -3.89
C GLY A 237 11.45 -6.21 -5.34
N ALA A 238 12.42 -6.31 -6.25
CA ALA A 238 12.21 -6.01 -7.67
C ALA A 238 11.16 -6.94 -8.29
N LYS A 239 11.26 -8.24 -8.06
CA LYS A 239 10.30 -9.23 -8.57
C LYS A 239 8.88 -8.93 -8.07
N LEU A 240 8.74 -8.67 -6.77
CA LEU A 240 7.44 -8.36 -6.19
C LEU A 240 6.87 -7.04 -6.73
N THR A 241 7.70 -6.00 -6.88
CA THR A 241 7.26 -4.73 -7.46
C THR A 241 6.74 -4.90 -8.89
N VAL A 242 7.43 -5.70 -9.73
CA VAL A 242 6.97 -5.99 -11.09
C VAL A 242 5.65 -6.77 -11.06
N LEU A 243 5.53 -7.76 -10.18
CA LEU A 243 4.31 -8.54 -10.02
C LEU A 243 3.12 -7.66 -9.59
N GLU A 244 3.32 -6.83 -8.57
CA GLU A 244 2.30 -5.90 -8.05
C GLU A 244 1.90 -4.87 -9.11
N THR A 245 2.87 -4.27 -9.81
CA THR A 245 2.59 -3.33 -10.90
C THR A 245 1.73 -4.00 -11.99
N LYS A 246 2.08 -5.23 -12.40
CA LYS A 246 1.28 -5.99 -13.36
C LYS A 246 -0.13 -6.28 -12.83
N THR A 247 -0.27 -6.69 -11.59
CA THR A 247 -1.55 -7.02 -10.96
C THR A 247 -2.45 -5.79 -10.87
N VAL A 248 -1.90 -4.66 -10.42
CA VAL A 248 -2.62 -3.37 -10.35
C VAL A 248 -3.05 -2.92 -11.75
N THR A 249 -2.15 -2.98 -12.74
CA THR A 249 -2.46 -2.61 -14.13
C THR A 249 -3.62 -3.44 -14.69
N ILE A 250 -3.59 -4.76 -14.51
CA ILE A 250 -4.66 -5.66 -14.96
C ILE A 250 -5.96 -5.38 -14.19
N GLY A 251 -5.86 -5.17 -12.88
CA GLY A 251 -7.01 -4.83 -12.02
C GLY A 251 -7.68 -3.52 -12.47
N MET A 252 -6.90 -2.48 -12.70
CA MET A 252 -7.39 -1.19 -13.20
C MET A 252 -8.04 -1.32 -14.57
N TRP A 253 -7.43 -2.08 -15.49
CA TRP A 253 -8.02 -2.35 -16.80
C TRP A 253 -9.37 -3.05 -16.69
N LYS A 254 -9.47 -4.10 -15.87
CA LYS A 254 -10.72 -4.80 -15.61
C LYS A 254 -11.79 -3.90 -14.97
N PHE A 255 -11.36 -3.06 -14.03
CA PHE A 255 -12.24 -2.09 -13.39
C PHE A 255 -12.81 -1.09 -14.40
N ILE A 256 -11.94 -0.46 -15.20
CA ILE A 256 -12.35 0.51 -16.22
C ILE A 256 -13.28 -0.16 -17.25
N SER A 257 -12.90 -1.32 -17.79
CA SER A 257 -13.71 -2.04 -18.78
C SER A 257 -15.07 -2.49 -18.22
N GLY A 258 -15.12 -2.93 -16.96
CA GLY A 258 -16.36 -3.31 -16.28
C GLY A 258 -17.28 -2.11 -16.01
N ALA A 259 -16.71 -0.96 -15.59
CA ALA A 259 -17.44 0.27 -15.38
C ALA A 259 -18.09 0.78 -16.69
N PHE A 260 -17.37 0.73 -17.81
CA PHE A 260 -17.93 1.03 -19.13
C PHE A 260 -18.94 -0.03 -19.59
N GLY A 261 -18.83 -1.28 -19.12
CA GLY A 261 -19.80 -2.36 -19.36
C GLY A 261 -21.08 -2.25 -18.55
N GLY A 262 -21.22 -1.25 -17.67
CA GLY A 262 -22.43 -0.98 -16.88
C GLY A 262 -22.53 -1.74 -15.56
N ASP A 263 -21.46 -2.36 -15.11
CA ASP A 263 -21.41 -3.03 -13.80
C ASP A 263 -21.27 -2.02 -12.65
N LYS A 264 -22.40 -1.62 -12.09
CA LYS A 264 -22.45 -0.66 -10.98
C LYS A 264 -21.93 -1.23 -9.66
N SER A 265 -21.75 -2.54 -9.53
CA SER A 265 -21.25 -3.17 -8.30
C SER A 265 -19.77 -2.83 -8.04
N LEU A 266 -19.01 -2.58 -9.10
CA LEU A 266 -17.60 -2.21 -9.01
C LEU A 266 -17.40 -0.84 -8.36
N ILE A 267 -18.30 0.11 -8.62
CA ILE A 267 -18.21 1.48 -8.08
C ILE A 267 -18.38 1.48 -6.55
N SER A 268 -19.23 0.59 -6.03
CA SER A 268 -19.45 0.47 -4.58
C SER A 268 -18.27 -0.10 -3.81
N GLN A 269 -17.29 -0.68 -4.49
CA GLN A 269 -16.08 -1.26 -3.90
C GLN A 269 -14.92 -0.26 -3.80
N ILE A 270 -15.06 0.94 -4.36
CA ILE A 270 -14.01 1.96 -4.30
C ILE A 270 -13.96 2.57 -2.89
N SER A 271 -12.83 2.41 -2.24
CA SER A 271 -12.56 3.14 -1.00
C SER A 271 -12.14 4.57 -1.34
N GLY A 272 -12.92 5.55 -0.87
CA GLY A 272 -12.52 6.96 -0.96
C GLY A 272 -11.30 7.29 -0.08
N PRO A 273 -10.81 8.54 -0.11
CA PRO A 273 -9.63 8.97 0.67
C PRO A 273 -9.73 8.66 2.17
N ILE A 274 -10.92 8.72 2.75
CA ILE A 274 -11.16 8.37 4.16
C ILE A 274 -10.97 6.87 4.38
N GLY A 275 -11.40 6.02 3.44
CA GLY A 275 -11.18 4.58 3.51
C GLY A 275 -9.69 4.22 3.42
N ILE A 276 -8.96 4.88 2.52
CA ILE A 276 -7.51 4.68 2.40
C ILE A 276 -6.78 5.13 3.68
N ALA A 277 -7.19 6.26 4.28
CA ALA A 277 -6.65 6.69 5.56
C ALA A 277 -6.90 5.65 6.67
N GLY A 278 -8.07 5.01 6.69
CA GLY A 278 -8.35 3.89 7.59
C GLY A 278 -7.39 2.73 7.40
N MET A 279 -7.14 2.31 6.14
CA MET A 279 -6.20 1.24 5.81
C MET A 279 -4.75 1.57 6.22
N VAL A 280 -4.32 2.85 6.12
CA VAL A 280 -3.01 3.29 6.63
C VAL A 280 -2.91 3.06 8.14
N GLY A 281 -3.98 3.36 8.88
CA GLY A 281 -4.00 3.12 10.33
C GLY A 281 -3.96 1.63 10.71
N GLU A 282 -4.58 0.78 9.91
CA GLU A 282 -4.48 -0.67 10.07
C GLU A 282 -3.08 -1.17 9.74
N ALA A 283 -2.50 -0.69 8.64
CA ALA A 283 -1.13 -1.02 8.24
C ALA A 283 -0.09 -0.59 9.30
N GLU A 284 -0.26 0.59 9.92
CA GLU A 284 0.58 1.05 11.03
C GLU A 284 0.54 0.08 12.22
N ARG A 285 -0.65 -0.44 12.56
CA ARG A 285 -0.84 -1.41 13.67
C ARG A 285 -0.20 -2.76 13.40
N LEU A 286 -0.15 -3.19 12.14
CA LEU A 286 0.47 -4.44 11.73
C LEU A 286 2.01 -4.37 11.72
N GLY A 287 2.56 -3.16 11.81
CA GLY A 287 3.99 -2.90 11.95
C GLY A 287 4.60 -2.19 10.75
N ILE A 288 5.81 -1.68 10.97
CA ILE A 288 6.50 -0.81 10.01
C ILE A 288 6.76 -1.49 8.65
N SER A 289 7.04 -2.78 8.66
CA SER A 289 7.27 -3.56 7.44
C SER A 289 6.00 -3.66 6.59
N TYR A 290 4.85 -3.87 7.24
CA TYR A 290 3.56 -3.90 6.56
C TYR A 290 3.16 -2.52 6.04
N LEU A 291 3.40 -1.48 6.83
CA LEU A 291 3.18 -0.10 6.43
C LEU A 291 3.99 0.26 5.18
N PHE A 292 5.27 -0.12 5.11
CA PHE A 292 6.09 0.12 3.91
C PHE A 292 5.58 -0.63 2.68
N GLY A 293 5.14 -1.89 2.83
CA GLY A 293 4.50 -2.64 1.76
C GLY A 293 3.22 -1.96 1.26
N PHE A 294 2.40 -1.45 2.19
CA PHE A 294 1.17 -0.74 1.87
C PHE A 294 1.45 0.61 1.16
N ILE A 295 2.45 1.38 1.62
CA ILE A 295 2.89 2.62 0.95
C ILE A 295 3.39 2.31 -0.46
N ALA A 296 4.15 1.23 -0.64
CA ALA A 296 4.60 0.78 -1.95
C ALA A 296 3.43 0.46 -2.89
N LEU A 297 2.40 -0.22 -2.39
CA LEU A 297 1.18 -0.50 -3.16
C LEU A 297 0.47 0.80 -3.57
N ILE A 298 0.30 1.77 -2.65
CA ILE A 298 -0.28 3.07 -2.99
C ILE A 298 0.58 3.80 -4.03
N SER A 299 1.91 3.74 -3.91
CA SER A 299 2.84 4.34 -4.89
C SER A 299 2.65 3.75 -6.30
N ILE A 300 2.39 2.45 -6.40
CA ILE A 300 2.07 1.78 -7.67
C ILE A 300 0.68 2.19 -8.17
N ILE A 301 -0.32 2.35 -7.30
CA ILE A 301 -1.68 2.74 -7.71
C ILE A 301 -1.73 4.18 -8.20
N LEU A 302 -0.96 5.09 -7.62
CA LEU A 302 -0.93 6.52 -7.99
C LEU A 302 -0.46 6.82 -9.43
N GLN A 303 0.01 5.82 -10.16
CA GLN A 303 0.40 5.98 -11.57
C GLN A 303 -0.78 5.86 -12.55
N PHE A 304 -1.99 5.53 -12.06
CA PHE A 304 -3.23 5.38 -12.84
C PHE A 304 -4.26 6.44 -12.47
#